data_e9654c6bf518e7b43668f0beefabbd44
#
_entry.id   e9654c6bf518e7b43668f0beefabbd44
#
_cell.length_a   1.000
_cell.length_b   1.000
_cell.length_c   1.000
_cell.angle_alpha   90.00
_cell.angle_beta   90.00
_cell.angle_gamma   90.00
#
_symmetry.space_group_name_H-M   'P 1'
#
loop_
_entity.id
_entity.type
_entity.pdbx_description
1 polymer ?
#
loop_
_entity_poly.entity_id
_entity_poly.type
_entity_poly.pdbx_seq_one_letter_code
_entity_poly.pdbx_strand_id
1 'polypeptide(L)'
;MKKRKIVSLVLATVLGASMVLGGCGSNGGSDATNTEGTNTEGTNTEGASGKSSGKITIFQQKTEIYDQLKELAVDYEKETGVEVEVWQISGDDYYQNLKTYMSSESGPTVFSLSSSTEIAEMSAYLEDLSDLSFLDKINDDLIAKSDDKTVGVPMTAEGFGLVYNKNLISEDQINTTDALVQTIKDAAADGETGLGLSQEAFFLIGQILNTPFALQDDPAQFCQDVYDGKVNIADVEEFQELGKIFEAIKENQKNPLEVSYDDNCGDFATGKTEMIHQGNWCYSLFSSYDVDFDMGIAPLPIAGNKSIAVGVPSVWCVNTDASDSDKQLGKDFLNWLYTSETGADYLTNKFGFIPVVDGMEADNLDPLSQAVSDAIAEGNIIPWTFNEEWPAGIITTYLVQNAEEYFSSDMTTDEFLKALNDSFVTAVNE
;
A
#
# COMPACT_ATOMS: atom_id res chain seq x y z
N MET A 1 15.08 -55.00 -8.92
CA MET A 1 13.92 -55.53 -9.69
C MET A 1 12.66 -55.31 -8.90
N LYS A 2 11.80 -54.40 -9.35
CA LYS A 2 10.32 -54.44 -9.32
C LYS A 2 9.81 -53.10 -9.85
N LYS A 3 9.35 -53.15 -11.10
CA LYS A 3 8.68 -52.06 -11.83
C LYS A 3 7.30 -51.83 -11.18
N ARG A 4 6.92 -50.57 -10.91
CA ARG A 4 5.54 -50.18 -10.68
C ARG A 4 5.10 -49.21 -11.80
N LYS A 5 3.97 -49.57 -12.38
CA LYS A 5 3.34 -49.03 -13.57
C LYS A 5 2.63 -47.71 -13.22
N ILE A 6 2.82 -46.74 -14.09
CA ILE A 6 2.03 -45.51 -14.16
C ILE A 6 0.71 -45.86 -14.83
N VAL A 7 -0.40 -45.49 -14.21
CA VAL A 7 -1.75 -45.55 -14.80
C VAL A 7 -2.15 -44.10 -15.08
N SER A 8 -2.19 -43.77 -16.37
CA SER A 8 -2.77 -42.54 -16.88
C SER A 8 -4.28 -42.69 -16.96
N LEU A 9 -5.02 -41.80 -16.31
CA LEU A 9 -6.47 -41.68 -16.44
C LEU A 9 -6.77 -40.49 -17.37
N VAL A 10 -7.27 -40.82 -18.56
CA VAL A 10 -7.80 -39.85 -19.53
C VAL A 10 -9.29 -39.66 -19.19
N LEU A 11 -9.68 -38.42 -18.92
CA LEU A 11 -11.10 -38.05 -18.79
C LEU A 11 -11.54 -37.27 -20.02
N ALA A 12 -12.49 -37.87 -20.76
CA ALA A 12 -13.06 -37.33 -21.97
C ALA A 12 -14.16 -36.32 -21.66
N THR A 13 -14.10 -35.17 -22.32
CA THR A 13 -15.13 -34.13 -22.37
C THR A 13 -16.30 -34.58 -23.28
N VAL A 14 -17.51 -34.45 -22.76
CA VAL A 14 -18.75 -34.55 -23.56
C VAL A 14 -19.37 -33.17 -23.69
N LEU A 15 -19.39 -32.65 -24.92
CA LEU A 15 -20.19 -31.48 -25.32
C LEU A 15 -21.65 -31.94 -25.50
N GLY A 16 -22.58 -31.24 -24.85
CA GLY A 16 -24.00 -31.34 -25.10
C GLY A 16 -24.58 -30.00 -25.53
N ALA A 17 -24.80 -29.83 -26.80
CA ALA A 17 -25.56 -28.71 -27.35
C ALA A 17 -27.06 -29.02 -27.26
N SER A 18 -27.86 -28.06 -26.81
CA SER A 18 -29.31 -28.10 -26.96
C SER A 18 -29.81 -26.71 -27.43
N MET A 19 -30.08 -26.63 -28.71
CA MET A 19 -30.97 -25.61 -29.29
C MET A 19 -32.43 -26.00 -29.04
N VAL A 20 -33.25 -25.04 -28.64
CA VAL A 20 -34.69 -25.09 -28.91
C VAL A 20 -35.16 -23.75 -29.41
N LEU A 21 -35.68 -23.77 -30.59
CA LEU A 21 -36.39 -22.73 -31.35
C LEU A 21 -37.89 -22.75 -31.00
N GLY A 22 -38.49 -21.57 -31.13
CA GLY A 22 -39.94 -21.42 -31.39
C GLY A 22 -40.64 -20.57 -30.32
N GLY A 23 -41.44 -19.57 -30.64
CA GLY A 23 -42.10 -19.21 -31.85
C GLY A 23 -42.92 -17.93 -31.64
N CYS A 24 -43.25 -17.30 -32.74
CA CYS A 24 -44.02 -16.07 -32.93
C CYS A 24 -45.43 -16.07 -32.34
N GLY A 25 -45.94 -14.85 -32.05
CA GLY A 25 -47.37 -14.59 -31.91
C GLY A 25 -47.66 -13.08 -31.82
N SER A 26 -48.21 -12.54 -32.86
CA SER A 26 -48.46 -11.14 -33.22
C SER A 26 -49.82 -10.61 -32.74
N ASN A 27 -49.94 -9.30 -32.85
CA ASN A 27 -51.14 -8.43 -33.00
C ASN A 27 -51.71 -7.85 -31.69
N GLY A 28 -51.98 -6.59 -31.61
CA GLY A 28 -52.31 -5.48 -32.55
C GLY A 28 -53.07 -4.40 -31.82
N GLY A 29 -52.93 -3.16 -32.29
CA GLY A 29 -54.03 -2.18 -32.27
C GLY A 29 -53.93 -1.03 -31.28
N SER A 30 -53.38 0.07 -31.74
CA SER A 30 -53.88 1.51 -31.75
C SER A 30 -54.92 1.91 -30.66
N ASP A 31 -54.63 3.02 -29.94
CA ASP A 31 -55.27 4.29 -30.27
C ASP A 31 -54.62 5.46 -29.49
N ALA A 32 -54.45 6.53 -30.20
CA ALA A 32 -54.03 7.83 -29.70
C ALA A 32 -55.19 8.61 -29.12
N THR A 33 -55.01 9.32 -27.99
CA THR A 33 -55.76 10.56 -27.76
C THR A 33 -54.87 11.56 -27.00
N ASN A 34 -54.67 12.64 -27.68
CA ASN A 34 -54.17 13.94 -27.26
C ASN A 34 -55.14 14.59 -26.26
N THR A 35 -54.69 15.21 -25.17
CA THR A 35 -55.36 16.34 -24.57
C THR A 35 -54.36 17.27 -23.88
N GLU A 36 -54.44 18.51 -24.27
CA GLU A 36 -53.69 19.68 -23.84
C GLU A 36 -53.92 20.05 -22.35
N GLY A 37 -52.89 20.56 -21.75
CA GLY A 37 -52.77 21.82 -21.01
C GLY A 37 -53.55 21.99 -19.73
N THR A 38 -52.81 22.19 -18.65
CA THR A 38 -53.07 23.36 -17.75
C THR A 38 -51.82 23.65 -16.91
N ASN A 39 -51.31 24.86 -17.06
CA ASN A 39 -50.39 25.54 -16.15
C ASN A 39 -50.99 25.65 -14.74
N THR A 40 -50.21 25.35 -13.72
CA THR A 40 -50.43 25.96 -12.39
C THR A 40 -49.05 26.22 -11.74
N GLU A 41 -48.80 27.48 -11.49
CA GLU A 41 -47.66 28.04 -10.77
C GLU A 41 -47.63 27.56 -9.31
N GLY A 42 -46.39 27.34 -8.86
CA GLY A 42 -45.89 27.81 -7.57
C GLY A 42 -46.23 26.99 -6.34
N THR A 43 -45.26 26.27 -5.85
CA THR A 43 -44.88 26.40 -4.42
C THR A 43 -43.44 25.90 -4.25
N ASN A 44 -42.57 26.81 -3.84
CA ASN A 44 -41.28 26.48 -3.24
C ASN A 44 -41.50 25.53 -2.07
N THR A 45 -40.86 24.38 -2.10
CA THR A 45 -40.60 23.58 -0.92
C THR A 45 -39.11 23.29 -0.90
N GLU A 46 -38.42 23.91 0.04
CA GLU A 46 -37.04 23.61 0.41
C GLU A 46 -36.93 22.15 0.84
N GLY A 47 -35.80 21.50 0.46
CA GLY A 47 -35.23 20.42 1.21
C GLY A 47 -35.78 19.02 0.95
N ALA A 48 -35.57 18.46 -0.20
CA ALA A 48 -35.34 17.03 -0.31
C ALA A 48 -33.98 16.88 -1.00
N SER A 49 -32.97 16.51 -0.23
CA SER A 49 -31.73 15.95 -0.72
C SER A 49 -32.11 14.75 -1.61
N GLY A 50 -32.16 14.96 -2.91
CA GLY A 50 -32.42 13.90 -3.87
C GLY A 50 -31.24 12.93 -3.77
N LYS A 51 -31.51 11.68 -3.36
CA LYS A 51 -30.50 10.63 -3.42
C LYS A 51 -30.02 10.53 -4.87
N SER A 52 -28.73 10.70 -5.09
CA SER A 52 -28.11 10.47 -6.38
C SER A 52 -28.23 8.97 -6.69
N SER A 53 -28.58 8.62 -7.93
CA SER A 53 -28.56 7.22 -8.38
C SER A 53 -27.38 7.05 -9.32
N GLY A 54 -26.46 6.17 -8.99
CA GLY A 54 -25.28 5.89 -9.80
C GLY A 54 -24.50 4.73 -9.21
N LYS A 55 -23.42 4.38 -9.88
CA LYS A 55 -22.50 3.35 -9.42
C LYS A 55 -21.08 3.83 -9.65
N ILE A 56 -20.20 3.63 -8.67
CA ILE A 56 -18.77 3.80 -8.80
C ILE A 56 -18.05 2.49 -8.49
N THR A 57 -16.86 2.34 -9.04
CA THR A 57 -15.97 1.22 -8.75
C THR A 57 -14.72 1.73 -8.06
N ILE A 58 -14.28 1.03 -7.01
CA ILE A 58 -13.06 1.34 -6.27
C ILE A 58 -12.07 0.20 -6.46
N PHE A 59 -10.85 0.54 -6.91
CA PHE A 59 -9.75 -0.40 -7.04
C PHE A 59 -8.53 0.17 -6.30
N GLN A 60 -8.08 -0.52 -5.24
CA GLN A 60 -7.02 -0.05 -4.37
C GLN A 60 -6.19 -1.24 -3.85
N GLN A 61 -4.94 -0.98 -3.45
CA GLN A 61 -3.95 -2.03 -3.16
C GLN A 61 -3.90 -2.50 -1.70
N LYS A 62 -4.42 -1.73 -0.73
CA LYS A 62 -4.34 -2.05 0.70
C LYS A 62 -5.30 -3.19 1.05
N THR A 63 -4.73 -4.39 1.23
CA THR A 63 -5.52 -5.60 1.51
C THR A 63 -6.09 -5.59 2.92
N GLU A 64 -5.40 -4.95 3.87
CA GLU A 64 -5.75 -4.87 5.28
C GLU A 64 -7.06 -4.12 5.56
N ILE A 65 -7.49 -3.22 4.67
CA ILE A 65 -8.75 -2.48 4.82
C ILE A 65 -9.89 -3.03 3.95
N TYR A 66 -9.68 -4.11 3.21
CA TYR A 66 -10.62 -4.55 2.17
C TYR A 66 -12.01 -4.85 2.70
N ASP A 67 -12.13 -5.56 3.82
CA ASP A 67 -13.44 -5.92 4.39
C ASP A 67 -14.15 -4.68 4.95
N GLN A 68 -13.42 -3.79 5.62
CA GLN A 68 -13.95 -2.53 6.13
C GLN A 68 -14.36 -1.58 4.98
N LEU A 69 -13.63 -1.59 3.86
CA LEU A 69 -13.99 -0.80 2.67
C LEU A 69 -15.30 -1.30 2.03
N LYS A 70 -15.58 -2.60 2.09
CA LYS A 70 -16.90 -3.15 1.67
C LYS A 70 -18.03 -2.73 2.61
N GLU A 71 -17.77 -2.67 3.92
CA GLU A 71 -18.73 -2.14 4.89
C GLU A 71 -19.01 -0.65 4.63
N LEU A 72 -17.95 0.14 4.40
CA LEU A 72 -18.06 1.55 4.01
C LEU A 72 -18.92 1.72 2.75
N ALA A 73 -18.72 0.87 1.74
CA ALA A 73 -19.50 0.89 0.50
C ALA A 73 -21.00 0.74 0.76
N VAL A 74 -21.39 -0.15 1.68
CA VAL A 74 -22.80 -0.33 2.10
C VAL A 74 -23.36 0.91 2.82
N ASP A 75 -22.58 1.49 3.73
CA ASP A 75 -23.03 2.68 4.48
C ASP A 75 -23.08 3.91 3.56
N TYR A 76 -22.14 4.08 2.64
CA TYR A 76 -22.18 5.13 1.63
C TYR A 76 -23.42 5.03 0.74
N GLU A 77 -23.73 3.83 0.21
CA GLU A 77 -24.93 3.59 -0.59
C GLU A 77 -26.21 3.92 0.21
N LYS A 78 -26.28 3.52 1.46
CA LYS A 78 -27.42 3.79 2.33
C LYS A 78 -27.63 5.30 2.56
N GLU A 79 -26.56 6.07 2.72
CA GLU A 79 -26.63 7.52 2.93
C GLU A 79 -26.92 8.30 1.65
N THR A 80 -26.24 7.95 0.54
CA THR A 80 -26.24 8.71 -0.70
C THR A 80 -27.16 8.14 -1.78
N GLY A 81 -27.36 6.82 -1.79
CA GLY A 81 -28.05 6.09 -2.84
C GLY A 81 -27.16 5.71 -4.03
N VAL A 82 -25.83 5.93 -3.93
CA VAL A 82 -24.83 5.55 -4.93
C VAL A 82 -24.24 4.20 -4.56
N GLU A 83 -24.34 3.22 -5.48
CA GLU A 83 -23.71 1.89 -5.33
C GLU A 83 -22.20 2.00 -5.45
N VAL A 84 -21.48 1.30 -4.57
CA VAL A 84 -20.02 1.18 -4.62
C VAL A 84 -19.63 -0.27 -4.79
N GLU A 85 -18.90 -0.59 -5.87
CA GLU A 85 -18.29 -1.90 -6.09
C GLU A 85 -16.79 -1.83 -5.76
N VAL A 86 -16.35 -2.60 -4.77
CA VAL A 86 -14.94 -2.69 -4.37
C VAL A 86 -14.30 -3.87 -5.06
N TRP A 87 -13.30 -3.60 -5.92
CA TRP A 87 -12.51 -4.65 -6.57
C TRP A 87 -11.36 -5.08 -5.66
N GLN A 88 -11.13 -6.38 -5.63
CA GLN A 88 -10.01 -6.93 -4.86
C GLN A 88 -8.90 -7.39 -5.77
N ILE A 89 -7.69 -6.92 -5.49
CA ILE A 89 -6.44 -7.57 -5.92
C ILE A 89 -5.44 -7.42 -4.79
N SER A 90 -4.67 -8.45 -4.53
CA SER A 90 -3.62 -8.48 -3.52
C SER A 90 -2.23 -8.43 -4.17
N GLY A 91 -1.33 -7.73 -3.50
CA GLY A 91 0.11 -7.85 -3.74
C GLY A 91 0.65 -7.12 -4.97
N ASP A 92 1.77 -7.63 -5.44
CA ASP A 92 2.65 -7.03 -6.44
C ASP A 92 2.01 -6.85 -7.83
N ASP A 93 0.87 -7.52 -8.10
CA ASP A 93 0.18 -7.45 -9.39
C ASP A 93 -0.73 -6.21 -9.54
N TYR A 94 -0.98 -5.45 -8.46
CA TYR A 94 -1.95 -4.35 -8.47
C TYR A 94 -1.70 -3.34 -9.60
N TYR A 95 -0.51 -2.78 -9.68
CA TYR A 95 -0.19 -1.72 -10.63
C TYR A 95 -0.26 -2.18 -12.09
N GLN A 96 0.18 -3.40 -12.39
CA GLN A 96 0.09 -3.98 -13.73
C GLN A 96 -1.37 -4.23 -14.15
N ASN A 97 -2.20 -4.70 -13.21
CA ASN A 97 -3.62 -4.86 -13.45
C ASN A 97 -4.34 -3.53 -13.64
N LEU A 98 -4.00 -2.50 -12.83
CA LEU A 98 -4.53 -1.15 -13.01
C LEU A 98 -4.23 -0.61 -14.42
N LYS A 99 -2.97 -0.70 -14.88
CA LYS A 99 -2.61 -0.28 -16.25
C LYS A 99 -3.42 -1.02 -17.33
N THR A 100 -3.67 -2.31 -17.12
CA THR A 100 -4.47 -3.13 -18.04
C THR A 100 -5.93 -2.65 -18.08
N TYR A 101 -6.53 -2.41 -16.92
CA TYR A 101 -7.92 -1.92 -16.84
C TYR A 101 -8.06 -0.52 -17.45
N MET A 102 -7.14 0.40 -17.15
CA MET A 102 -7.16 1.76 -17.68
C MET A 102 -7.03 1.80 -19.20
N SER A 103 -6.23 0.90 -19.79
CA SER A 103 -6.06 0.83 -21.26
C SER A 103 -7.24 0.17 -21.99
N SER A 104 -8.22 -0.39 -21.31
CA SER A 104 -9.31 -1.22 -21.89
C SER A 104 -10.71 -0.59 -21.81
N GLU A 105 -10.87 0.71 -21.57
CA GLU A 105 -12.16 1.41 -21.36
C GLU A 105 -13.03 0.85 -20.21
N SER A 106 -12.46 -0.02 -19.36
CA SER A 106 -13.13 -0.64 -18.21
C SER A 106 -12.39 -0.35 -16.90
N GLY A 107 -11.73 0.80 -16.84
CA GLY A 107 -11.03 1.25 -15.64
C GLY A 107 -11.97 1.55 -14.48
N PRO A 108 -11.49 1.42 -13.22
CA PRO A 108 -12.25 1.80 -12.04
C PRO A 108 -12.53 3.31 -12.03
N THR A 109 -13.60 3.73 -11.33
CA THR A 109 -13.90 5.15 -11.14
C THR A 109 -12.91 5.81 -10.18
N VAL A 110 -12.63 5.15 -9.06
CA VAL A 110 -11.68 5.58 -8.03
C VAL A 110 -10.61 4.51 -7.89
N PHE A 111 -9.35 4.92 -7.85
CA PHE A 111 -8.23 4.00 -7.71
C PHE A 111 -7.10 4.61 -6.88
N SER A 112 -6.08 3.80 -6.54
CA SER A 112 -4.93 4.28 -5.78
C SER A 112 -3.64 4.25 -6.59
N LEU A 113 -2.73 5.17 -6.28
CA LEU A 113 -1.34 5.17 -6.75
C LEU A 113 -0.40 5.37 -5.55
N SER A 114 0.82 4.84 -5.63
CA SER A 114 1.71 4.77 -4.48
C SER A 114 2.96 5.64 -4.60
N SER A 115 3.34 6.05 -5.79
CA SER A 115 4.58 6.80 -6.00
C SER A 115 4.43 7.95 -6.99
N SER A 116 5.33 8.92 -6.91
CA SER A 116 5.41 10.03 -7.86
C SER A 116 5.67 9.53 -9.29
N THR A 117 6.43 8.45 -9.45
CA THR A 117 6.67 7.82 -10.75
C THR A 117 5.42 7.16 -11.32
N GLU A 118 4.61 6.45 -10.50
CA GLU A 118 3.31 5.92 -10.93
C GLU A 118 2.35 7.04 -11.33
N ILE A 119 2.32 8.15 -10.57
CA ILE A 119 1.51 9.34 -10.86
C ILE A 119 1.92 9.93 -12.22
N ALA A 120 3.22 10.05 -12.48
CA ALA A 120 3.73 10.56 -13.75
C ALA A 120 3.37 9.64 -14.94
N GLU A 121 3.56 8.31 -14.79
CA GLU A 121 3.21 7.32 -15.82
C GLU A 121 1.70 7.29 -16.11
N MET A 122 0.87 7.45 -15.08
CA MET A 122 -0.60 7.40 -15.18
C MET A 122 -1.24 8.77 -15.43
N SER A 123 -0.46 9.84 -15.63
CA SER A 123 -0.93 11.23 -15.70
C SER A 123 -2.07 11.45 -16.70
N ALA A 124 -2.10 10.70 -17.81
CA ALA A 124 -3.18 10.76 -18.80
C ALA A 124 -4.55 10.27 -18.30
N TYR A 125 -4.57 9.51 -17.20
CA TYR A 125 -5.80 8.93 -16.62
C TYR A 125 -6.27 9.64 -15.35
N LEU A 126 -5.58 10.70 -14.91
CA LEU A 126 -5.84 11.39 -13.66
C LEU A 126 -6.79 12.58 -13.85
N GLU A 127 -7.90 12.56 -13.14
CA GLU A 127 -8.85 13.68 -13.10
C GLU A 127 -8.33 14.79 -12.19
N ASP A 128 -8.66 16.04 -12.53
CA ASP A 128 -8.37 17.20 -11.69
C ASP A 128 -9.27 17.21 -10.43
N LEU A 129 -8.67 17.09 -9.28
CA LEU A 129 -9.32 17.06 -7.97
C LEU A 129 -9.21 18.39 -7.22
N SER A 130 -8.72 19.46 -7.85
CA SER A 130 -8.46 20.75 -7.19
C SER A 130 -9.71 21.43 -6.65
N ASP A 131 -10.91 20.95 -6.99
CA ASP A 131 -12.20 21.42 -6.49
C ASP A 131 -12.74 20.70 -5.26
N LEU A 132 -11.99 19.72 -4.70
CA LEU A 132 -12.37 19.03 -3.46
C LEU A 132 -12.34 19.99 -2.27
N SER A 133 -13.40 19.94 -1.43
CA SER A 133 -13.68 20.96 -0.42
C SER A 133 -12.79 20.93 0.82
N PHE A 134 -11.96 19.92 0.99
CA PHE A 134 -11.13 19.68 2.18
C PHE A 134 -9.61 19.83 1.92
N LEU A 135 -9.20 20.14 0.70
CA LEU A 135 -7.77 20.21 0.32
C LEU A 135 -6.99 21.25 1.12
N ASP A 136 -7.61 22.36 1.48
CA ASP A 136 -7.02 23.41 2.29
C ASP A 136 -6.68 23.01 3.74
N LYS A 137 -7.13 21.81 4.15
CA LYS A 137 -6.84 21.19 5.43
C LYS A 137 -5.79 20.08 5.36
N ILE A 138 -5.23 19.82 4.20
CA ILE A 138 -4.16 18.85 4.01
C ILE A 138 -2.85 19.61 3.76
N ASN A 139 -1.76 19.15 4.35
CA ASN A 139 -0.44 19.69 4.01
C ASN A 139 -0.18 19.51 2.51
N ASP A 140 0.14 20.60 1.82
CA ASP A 140 0.34 20.64 0.37
C ASP A 140 1.42 19.65 -0.14
N ASP A 141 2.43 19.35 0.69
CA ASP A 141 3.48 18.39 0.41
C ASP A 141 3.01 16.92 0.40
N LEU A 142 1.83 16.63 0.95
CA LEU A 142 1.23 15.29 0.94
C LEU A 142 0.29 15.06 -0.25
N ILE A 143 -0.05 16.12 -0.98
CA ILE A 143 -0.99 16.09 -2.10
C ILE A 143 -0.24 15.76 -3.39
N ALA A 144 -0.69 14.72 -4.10
CA ALA A 144 -0.13 14.39 -5.41
C ALA A 144 -0.55 15.41 -6.48
N LYS A 145 0.42 15.95 -7.19
CA LYS A 145 0.22 16.97 -8.24
C LYS A 145 0.77 16.52 -9.57
N SER A 146 0.09 16.95 -10.64
CA SER A 146 0.55 16.86 -12.03
C SER A 146 0.17 18.14 -12.76
N ASP A 147 1.12 18.84 -13.39
CA ASP A 147 0.90 20.09 -14.12
C ASP A 147 0.10 21.14 -13.30
N ASP A 148 0.49 21.41 -12.06
CA ASP A 148 -0.17 22.33 -11.12
C ASP A 148 -1.61 21.94 -10.69
N LYS A 149 -2.09 20.75 -11.06
CA LYS A 149 -3.37 20.20 -10.63
C LYS A 149 -3.20 19.22 -9.49
N THR A 150 -4.13 19.23 -8.56
CA THR A 150 -4.29 18.12 -7.61
C THR A 150 -4.84 16.92 -8.35
N VAL A 151 -4.11 15.80 -8.34
CA VAL A 151 -4.52 14.56 -9.04
C VAL A 151 -4.65 13.37 -8.09
N GLY A 152 -4.19 13.52 -6.85
CA GLY A 152 -4.31 12.47 -5.84
C GLY A 152 -4.40 13.05 -4.42
N VAL A 153 -5.23 12.42 -3.60
CA VAL A 153 -5.47 12.79 -2.19
C VAL A 153 -4.88 11.71 -1.29
N PRO A 154 -4.02 12.07 -0.31
CA PRO A 154 -3.36 11.09 0.55
C PRO A 154 -4.38 10.28 1.36
N MET A 155 -4.21 8.95 1.41
CA MET A 155 -5.08 8.08 2.21
C MET A 155 -4.83 8.23 3.70
N THR A 156 -3.57 8.18 4.09
CA THR A 156 -3.08 8.18 5.47
C THR A 156 -1.60 8.55 5.48
N ALA A 157 -1.05 8.85 6.64
CA ALA A 157 0.38 8.74 6.89
C ALA A 157 0.67 7.36 7.49
N GLU A 158 1.79 6.77 7.11
CA GLU A 158 2.28 5.51 7.68
C GLU A 158 3.77 5.60 7.98
N GLY A 159 4.22 4.78 8.92
CA GLY A 159 5.64 4.72 9.27
C GLY A 159 6.12 3.29 9.46
N PHE A 160 7.40 3.05 9.18
CA PHE A 160 8.02 1.75 9.37
C PHE A 160 9.40 1.84 10.05
N GLY A 161 9.78 0.73 10.64
CA GLY A 161 11.03 0.53 11.34
C GLY A 161 11.09 -0.87 11.93
N LEU A 162 11.70 -0.99 13.10
CA LEU A 162 11.74 -2.22 13.88
C LEU A 162 10.50 -2.29 14.76
N VAL A 163 9.52 -3.10 14.39
CA VAL A 163 8.40 -3.48 15.26
C VAL A 163 8.93 -4.54 16.24
N TYR A 164 8.89 -4.27 17.54
CA TYR A 164 9.56 -5.11 18.53
C TYR A 164 8.71 -5.38 19.78
N ASN A 165 8.94 -6.53 20.39
CA ASN A 165 8.33 -6.94 21.65
C ASN A 165 9.08 -6.29 22.83
N LYS A 166 8.44 -5.30 23.49
CA LYS A 166 9.03 -4.55 24.63
C LYS A 166 9.28 -5.39 25.87
N ASN A 167 8.66 -6.58 25.95
CA ASN A 167 8.90 -7.48 27.07
C ASN A 167 10.20 -8.28 26.90
N LEU A 168 10.70 -8.42 25.66
CA LEU A 168 11.93 -9.15 25.34
C LEU A 168 13.09 -8.20 25.02
N ILE A 169 12.82 -7.12 24.31
CA ILE A 169 13.84 -6.20 23.77
C ILE A 169 13.71 -4.83 24.42
N SER A 170 14.80 -4.30 24.94
CA SER A 170 14.92 -2.92 25.39
C SER A 170 15.48 -2.04 24.26
N GLU A 171 15.18 -0.75 24.28
CA GLU A 171 15.67 0.20 23.27
C GLU A 171 17.20 0.23 23.17
N ASP A 172 17.93 0.05 24.28
CA ASP A 172 19.41 0.02 24.26
C ASP A 172 19.97 -1.16 23.44
N GLN A 173 19.21 -2.22 23.23
CA GLN A 173 19.60 -3.39 22.44
C GLN A 173 19.43 -3.17 20.93
N ILE A 174 18.73 -2.12 20.53
CA ILE A 174 18.40 -1.82 19.13
C ILE A 174 18.66 -0.36 18.70
N ASN A 175 19.46 0.38 19.48
CA ASN A 175 19.72 1.81 19.23
C ASN A 175 20.99 2.09 18.43
N THR A 176 21.76 1.07 18.07
CA THR A 176 22.92 1.13 17.16
C THR A 176 22.95 -0.12 16.28
N THR A 177 23.58 -0.03 15.11
CA THR A 177 23.75 -1.18 14.21
C THR A 177 24.43 -2.36 14.91
N ASP A 178 25.50 -2.11 15.67
CA ASP A 178 26.25 -3.17 16.38
C ASP A 178 25.39 -3.81 17.49
N ALA A 179 24.58 -3.02 18.22
CA ALA A 179 23.67 -3.54 19.23
C ALA A 179 22.57 -4.42 18.60
N LEU A 180 21.95 -3.96 17.52
CA LEU A 180 20.95 -4.73 16.77
C LEU A 180 21.54 -6.05 16.25
N VAL A 181 22.73 -6.02 15.63
CA VAL A 181 23.43 -7.23 15.16
C VAL A 181 23.71 -8.19 16.30
N GLN A 182 24.10 -7.68 17.48
CA GLN A 182 24.33 -8.54 18.64
C GLN A 182 23.02 -9.14 19.15
N THR A 183 21.93 -8.39 19.20
CA THR A 183 20.60 -8.87 19.61
C THR A 183 20.11 -9.99 18.66
N ILE A 184 20.30 -9.84 17.34
CA ILE A 184 19.98 -10.90 16.37
C ILE A 184 20.76 -12.19 16.67
N LYS A 185 22.04 -12.08 17.02
CA LYS A 185 22.90 -13.24 17.33
C LYS A 185 22.54 -13.89 18.65
N ASP A 186 22.19 -13.10 19.65
CA ASP A 186 21.79 -13.60 20.97
C ASP A 186 20.48 -14.37 20.88
N ALA A 187 19.47 -13.85 20.18
CA ALA A 187 18.21 -14.57 19.92
C ALA A 187 18.44 -15.92 19.23
N ALA A 188 19.30 -15.95 18.21
CA ALA A 188 19.63 -17.18 17.50
C ALA A 188 20.32 -18.21 18.41
N ALA A 189 21.17 -17.78 19.36
CA ALA A 189 21.82 -18.66 20.34
C ALA A 189 20.80 -19.30 21.29
N ASP A 190 19.69 -18.64 21.56
CA ASP A 190 18.57 -19.13 22.37
C ASP A 190 17.56 -19.95 21.53
N GLY A 191 17.73 -20.02 20.21
CA GLY A 191 16.87 -20.77 19.28
C GLY A 191 15.64 -20.00 18.80
N GLU A 192 15.64 -18.66 19.00
CA GLU A 192 14.57 -17.74 18.62
C GLU A 192 14.97 -16.94 17.37
N THR A 193 14.02 -16.24 16.76
CA THR A 193 14.26 -15.31 15.66
C THR A 193 14.34 -13.88 16.18
N GLY A 194 15.52 -13.26 16.13
CA GLY A 194 15.73 -11.90 16.61
C GLY A 194 15.10 -10.84 15.68
N LEU A 195 15.36 -10.94 14.38
CA LEU A 195 14.77 -10.04 13.38
C LEU A 195 14.25 -10.83 12.19
N GLY A 196 12.93 -10.84 11.99
CA GLY A 196 12.26 -11.47 10.86
C GLY A 196 12.09 -10.53 9.67
N LEU A 197 12.38 -11.05 8.47
CA LEU A 197 11.94 -10.51 7.18
C LEU A 197 11.03 -11.52 6.50
N SER A 198 10.31 -11.11 5.45
CA SER A 198 9.45 -12.00 4.66
C SER A 198 9.78 -11.94 3.17
N GLN A 199 9.26 -12.91 2.40
CA GLN A 199 9.66 -13.17 1.01
C GLN A 199 9.15 -12.14 0.00
N GLU A 200 8.11 -11.37 0.36
CA GLU A 200 7.51 -10.39 -0.54
C GLU A 200 8.51 -9.25 -0.83
N ALA A 201 8.61 -8.84 -2.09
CA ALA A 201 9.63 -7.93 -2.59
C ALA A 201 9.79 -6.65 -1.74
N PHE A 202 8.67 -6.03 -1.37
CA PHE A 202 8.69 -4.82 -0.55
C PHE A 202 9.25 -5.08 0.85
N PHE A 203 8.83 -6.15 1.51
CA PHE A 203 9.25 -6.48 2.89
C PHE A 203 10.63 -7.16 2.94
N LEU A 204 11.05 -7.81 1.84
CA LEU A 204 12.37 -8.43 1.76
C LEU A 204 13.48 -7.39 1.61
N ILE A 205 13.26 -6.38 0.76
CA ILE A 205 14.31 -5.43 0.37
C ILE A 205 13.84 -3.98 0.25
N GLY A 206 12.68 -3.70 -0.35
CA GLY A 206 12.28 -2.33 -0.69
C GLY A 206 12.19 -1.42 0.52
N GLN A 207 11.51 -1.88 1.56
CA GLN A 207 11.27 -1.12 2.78
C GLN A 207 12.56 -0.86 3.58
N ILE A 208 13.37 -1.88 3.82
CA ILE A 208 14.58 -1.76 4.65
C ILE A 208 15.69 -0.96 3.93
N LEU A 209 15.76 -1.08 2.59
CA LEU A 209 16.73 -0.34 1.77
C LEU A 209 16.42 1.16 1.70
N ASN A 210 15.20 1.61 2.03
CA ASN A 210 14.86 3.03 2.09
C ASN A 210 15.75 3.80 3.06
N THR A 211 16.02 3.23 4.24
CA THR A 211 16.70 3.96 5.33
C THR A 211 18.05 4.56 4.92
N PRO A 212 19.02 3.82 4.32
CA PRO A 212 20.29 4.41 3.94
C PRO A 212 20.18 5.47 2.83
N PHE A 213 19.17 5.40 1.95
CA PHE A 213 18.89 6.47 0.99
C PHE A 213 18.32 7.72 1.68
N ALA A 214 17.36 7.53 2.57
CA ALA A 214 16.67 8.63 3.27
C ALA A 214 17.56 9.38 4.28
N LEU A 215 18.68 8.77 4.71
CA LEU A 215 19.64 9.38 5.63
C LEU A 215 20.68 10.27 4.93
N GLN A 216 20.69 10.35 3.61
CA GLN A 216 21.61 11.23 2.89
C GLN A 216 21.20 12.70 3.05
N ASP A 217 22.17 13.61 2.99
CA ASP A 217 21.94 15.07 3.13
C ASP A 217 20.90 15.61 2.12
N ASP A 218 20.89 15.07 0.92
CA ASP A 218 19.92 15.32 -0.15
C ASP A 218 19.59 13.99 -0.84
N PRO A 219 18.53 13.28 -0.40
CA PRO A 219 18.16 11.97 -0.94
C PRO A 219 17.89 11.98 -2.45
N ALA A 220 17.25 13.03 -2.98
CA ALA A 220 16.95 13.16 -4.40
C ALA A 220 18.24 13.28 -5.23
N GLN A 221 19.16 14.17 -4.82
CA GLN A 221 20.45 14.33 -5.50
C GLN A 221 21.30 13.07 -5.37
N PHE A 222 21.26 12.40 -4.20
CA PHE A 222 21.99 11.14 -4.00
C PHE A 222 21.47 10.04 -4.95
N CYS A 223 20.16 9.86 -5.07
CA CYS A 223 19.58 8.93 -6.03
C CYS A 223 20.05 9.25 -7.46
N GLN A 224 20.00 10.52 -7.87
CA GLN A 224 20.48 10.93 -9.19
C GLN A 224 21.98 10.65 -9.38
N ASP A 225 22.81 10.84 -8.37
CA ASP A 225 24.25 10.55 -8.45
C ASP A 225 24.53 9.03 -8.52
N VAL A 226 23.69 8.19 -7.91
CA VAL A 226 23.71 6.73 -8.10
C VAL A 226 23.32 6.37 -9.53
N TYR A 227 22.25 6.93 -10.08
CA TYR A 227 21.77 6.70 -11.44
C TYR A 227 22.80 7.09 -12.50
N ASP A 228 23.51 8.19 -12.28
CA ASP A 228 24.58 8.70 -13.14
C ASP A 228 25.90 7.91 -12.97
N GLY A 229 25.96 6.95 -12.06
CA GLY A 229 27.16 6.19 -11.75
C GLY A 229 28.29 7.00 -11.09
N LYS A 230 27.95 8.15 -10.49
CA LYS A 230 28.90 9.01 -9.75
C LYS A 230 29.16 8.49 -8.33
N VAL A 231 28.17 7.81 -7.75
CA VAL A 231 28.21 7.18 -6.44
C VAL A 231 27.94 5.70 -6.59
N ASN A 232 28.70 4.89 -5.88
CA ASN A 232 28.44 3.46 -5.71
C ASN A 232 27.98 3.24 -4.26
N ILE A 233 26.73 2.78 -4.06
CA ILE A 233 26.16 2.58 -2.72
C ILE A 233 26.98 1.61 -1.87
N ALA A 234 27.71 0.66 -2.49
CA ALA A 234 28.58 -0.26 -1.75
C ALA A 234 29.75 0.43 -1.03
N ASP A 235 30.11 1.64 -1.43
CA ASP A 235 31.19 2.42 -0.83
C ASP A 235 30.68 3.41 0.25
N VAL A 236 29.37 3.46 0.51
CA VAL A 236 28.70 4.39 1.42
C VAL A 236 28.44 3.74 2.77
N GLU A 237 28.76 4.41 3.87
CA GLU A 237 28.75 3.86 5.23
C GLU A 237 27.37 3.35 5.65
N GLU A 238 26.29 4.06 5.35
CA GLU A 238 24.93 3.70 5.70
C GLU A 238 24.51 2.37 5.04
N PHE A 239 24.94 2.13 3.82
CA PHE A 239 24.68 0.86 3.11
C PHE A 239 25.56 -0.27 3.62
N GLN A 240 26.80 0.01 4.02
CA GLN A 240 27.68 -0.98 4.64
C GLN A 240 27.13 -1.40 6.02
N GLU A 241 26.53 -0.49 6.78
CA GLU A 241 25.86 -0.82 8.03
C GLU A 241 24.58 -1.64 7.81
N LEU A 242 23.79 -1.32 6.78
CA LEU A 242 22.69 -2.19 6.35
C LEU A 242 23.19 -3.59 5.98
N GLY A 243 24.32 -3.67 5.27
CA GLY A 243 24.96 -4.93 4.91
C GLY A 243 25.27 -5.80 6.12
N LYS A 244 25.74 -5.23 7.24
CA LYS A 244 25.98 -5.97 8.50
C LYS A 244 24.70 -6.59 9.06
N ILE A 245 23.56 -5.87 8.95
CA ILE A 245 22.26 -6.37 9.40
C ILE A 245 21.82 -7.55 8.52
N PHE A 246 21.93 -7.42 7.18
CA PHE A 246 21.63 -8.50 6.25
C PHE A 246 22.50 -9.74 6.47
N GLU A 247 23.80 -9.55 6.72
CA GLU A 247 24.73 -10.65 7.06
C GLU A 247 24.29 -11.34 8.37
N ALA A 248 23.94 -10.58 9.41
CA ALA A 248 23.46 -11.15 10.66
C ALA A 248 22.17 -11.95 10.49
N ILE A 249 21.23 -11.47 9.67
CA ILE A 249 19.99 -12.20 9.34
C ILE A 249 20.34 -13.49 8.59
N LYS A 250 21.13 -13.41 7.52
CA LYS A 250 21.51 -14.55 6.68
C LYS A 250 22.18 -15.67 7.45
N GLU A 251 23.07 -15.31 8.38
CA GLU A 251 23.86 -16.27 9.17
C GLU A 251 23.11 -16.86 10.37
N ASN A 252 22.15 -16.13 10.94
CA ASN A 252 21.63 -16.45 12.26
C ASN A 252 20.10 -16.61 12.31
N GLN A 253 19.36 -16.32 11.24
CA GLN A 253 17.92 -16.36 11.26
C GLN A 253 17.34 -17.39 10.28
N LYS A 254 16.03 -17.65 10.40
CA LYS A 254 15.28 -18.40 9.39
C LYS A 254 15.38 -17.67 8.04
N ASN A 255 15.60 -18.43 6.96
CA ASN A 255 15.69 -17.83 5.63
C ASN A 255 14.42 -17.06 5.28
N PRO A 256 14.49 -15.73 5.02
CA PRO A 256 13.31 -14.93 4.70
C PRO A 256 12.51 -15.45 3.50
N LEU A 257 13.16 -16.14 2.55
CA LEU A 257 12.49 -16.71 1.37
C LEU A 257 11.54 -17.87 1.69
N GLU A 258 11.54 -18.36 2.94
CA GLU A 258 10.64 -19.41 3.43
C GLU A 258 9.53 -18.87 4.35
N VAL A 259 9.44 -17.54 4.49
CA VAL A 259 8.51 -16.88 5.42
C VAL A 259 7.63 -15.92 4.62
N SER A 260 6.32 -16.14 4.64
CA SER A 260 5.36 -15.18 4.08
C SER A 260 5.17 -13.99 5.03
N TYR A 261 4.63 -12.88 4.51
CA TYR A 261 4.27 -11.71 5.33
C TYR A 261 3.33 -12.08 6.49
N ASP A 262 2.29 -12.89 6.21
CA ASP A 262 1.35 -13.35 7.23
C ASP A 262 2.03 -14.22 8.28
N ASP A 263 2.94 -15.13 7.86
CA ASP A 263 3.70 -15.97 8.79
C ASP A 263 4.67 -15.14 9.64
N ASN A 264 5.34 -14.13 9.04
CA ASN A 264 6.25 -13.23 9.77
C ASN A 264 5.52 -12.44 10.85
N CYS A 265 4.36 -11.86 10.51
CA CYS A 265 3.49 -11.16 11.46
C CYS A 265 2.93 -12.12 12.53
N GLY A 266 2.53 -13.32 12.15
CA GLY A 266 2.04 -14.35 13.07
C GLY A 266 3.12 -14.88 14.03
N ASP A 267 4.34 -15.07 13.56
CA ASP A 267 5.47 -15.49 14.39
C ASP A 267 5.86 -14.38 15.40
N PHE A 268 5.79 -13.10 15.00
CA PHE A 268 5.94 -11.97 15.92
C PHE A 268 4.80 -11.93 16.95
N ALA A 269 3.54 -11.97 16.50
CA ALA A 269 2.37 -11.91 17.39
C ALA A 269 2.31 -13.04 18.41
N THR A 270 2.93 -14.19 18.11
CA THR A 270 3.02 -15.35 19.02
C THR A 270 4.32 -15.40 19.83
N GLY A 271 5.20 -14.40 19.71
CA GLY A 271 6.45 -14.28 20.45
C GLY A 271 7.58 -15.21 20.00
N LYS A 272 7.47 -15.84 18.80
CA LYS A 272 8.54 -16.66 18.21
C LYS A 272 9.60 -15.82 17.49
N THR A 273 9.22 -14.62 17.07
CA THR A 273 10.11 -13.62 16.49
C THR A 273 10.09 -12.41 17.41
N GLU A 274 11.26 -11.95 17.83
CA GLU A 274 11.38 -10.84 18.79
C GLU A 274 11.12 -9.47 18.15
N MET A 275 11.54 -9.32 16.88
CA MET A 275 11.37 -8.11 16.07
C MET A 275 11.09 -8.47 14.62
N ILE A 276 10.32 -7.61 13.94
CA ILE A 276 10.14 -7.64 12.49
C ILE A 276 10.40 -6.24 11.90
N HIS A 277 10.96 -6.17 10.70
CA HIS A 277 11.06 -4.89 9.99
C HIS A 277 9.76 -4.64 9.25
N GLN A 278 8.85 -3.87 9.85
CA GLN A 278 7.49 -3.63 9.38
C GLN A 278 7.00 -2.21 9.73
N GLY A 279 5.84 -1.84 9.24
CA GLY A 279 5.20 -0.58 9.56
C GLY A 279 3.97 -0.75 10.46
N ASN A 280 3.37 0.38 10.85
CA ASN A 280 2.19 0.40 11.71
C ASN A 280 0.99 -0.39 11.14
N TRP A 281 0.88 -0.53 9.82
CA TRP A 281 -0.17 -1.32 9.14
C TRP A 281 -0.26 -2.79 9.58
N CYS A 282 0.87 -3.40 9.99
CA CYS A 282 0.88 -4.80 10.39
C CYS A 282 0.09 -5.06 11.69
N TYR A 283 -0.22 -4.02 12.47
CA TYR A 283 -1.00 -4.16 13.70
C TYR A 283 -2.37 -4.79 13.46
N SER A 284 -3.00 -4.50 12.33
CA SER A 284 -4.31 -5.07 11.97
C SER A 284 -4.30 -6.61 11.93
N LEU A 285 -3.18 -7.21 11.50
CA LEU A 285 -3.01 -8.67 11.44
C LEU A 285 -2.90 -9.30 12.84
N PHE A 286 -2.41 -8.53 13.83
CA PHE A 286 -2.27 -9.02 15.20
C PHE A 286 -3.61 -9.24 15.90
N SER A 287 -4.69 -8.62 15.39
CA SER A 287 -6.04 -8.80 15.93
C SER A 287 -6.55 -10.25 15.88
N SER A 288 -5.95 -11.09 15.02
CA SER A 288 -6.25 -12.52 14.90
C SER A 288 -5.55 -13.37 15.97
N TYR A 289 -4.66 -12.78 16.75
CA TYR A 289 -3.83 -13.43 17.75
C TYR A 289 -4.14 -12.88 19.15
N ASP A 290 -3.90 -13.69 20.16
CA ASP A 290 -4.02 -13.29 21.58
C ASP A 290 -2.66 -12.72 22.04
N VAL A 291 -2.33 -11.50 21.56
CA VAL A 291 -1.07 -10.84 21.90
C VAL A 291 -1.13 -10.34 23.33
N ASP A 292 -0.21 -10.82 24.18
CA ASP A 292 -0.15 -10.54 25.62
C ASP A 292 1.08 -9.72 26.05
N PHE A 293 1.74 -9.05 25.10
CA PHE A 293 2.92 -8.21 25.35
C PHE A 293 2.76 -6.79 24.79
N ASP A 294 3.50 -5.86 25.40
CA ASP A 294 3.63 -4.50 24.89
C ASP A 294 4.57 -4.48 23.69
N MET A 295 4.19 -3.75 22.63
CA MET A 295 5.00 -3.59 21.42
C MET A 295 5.32 -2.12 21.14
N GLY A 296 6.28 -1.90 20.28
CA GLY A 296 6.65 -0.58 19.78
C GLY A 296 7.23 -0.65 18.40
N ILE A 297 7.44 0.53 17.81
CA ILE A 297 8.18 0.68 16.57
C ILE A 297 9.39 1.58 16.86
N ALA A 298 10.58 1.13 16.47
CA ALA A 298 11.84 1.85 16.65
C ALA A 298 12.48 2.14 15.29
N PRO A 299 13.28 3.23 15.18
CA PRO A 299 14.09 3.47 14.00
C PRO A 299 15.03 2.32 13.67
N LEU A 300 15.25 2.02 12.38
CA LEU A 300 16.39 1.19 11.97
C LEU A 300 17.70 1.96 12.28
N PRO A 301 18.61 1.45 13.15
CA PRO A 301 19.64 2.27 13.81
C PRO A 301 20.91 2.48 12.98
N ILE A 302 20.79 2.55 11.65
CA ILE A 302 21.89 2.76 10.70
C ILE A 302 22.46 4.17 10.91
N ALA A 303 23.79 4.29 10.97
CA ALA A 303 24.51 5.56 11.14
C ALA A 303 23.99 6.43 12.30
N GLY A 304 23.48 5.78 13.37
CA GLY A 304 22.92 6.44 14.53
C GLY A 304 21.57 7.11 14.30
N ASN A 305 20.81 6.68 13.28
CA ASN A 305 19.46 7.14 12.99
C ASN A 305 18.54 7.01 14.22
N LYS A 306 17.71 8.05 14.44
CA LYS A 306 16.70 8.11 15.51
C LYS A 306 15.30 8.42 14.99
N SER A 307 15.14 8.40 13.68
CA SER A 307 13.91 8.78 13.00
C SER A 307 13.22 7.58 12.38
N ILE A 308 11.89 7.53 12.46
CA ILE A 308 11.05 6.54 11.79
C ILE A 308 10.89 6.97 10.33
N ALA A 309 10.91 6.01 9.40
CA ALA A 309 10.61 6.30 8.01
C ALA A 309 9.09 6.50 7.85
N VAL A 310 8.67 7.71 7.48
CA VAL A 310 7.25 8.09 7.37
C VAL A 310 6.96 8.63 5.97
N GLY A 311 5.81 8.25 5.43
CA GLY A 311 5.34 8.72 4.13
C GLY A 311 3.85 8.46 3.91
N VAL A 312 3.39 8.81 2.71
CA VAL A 312 2.04 8.52 2.24
C VAL A 312 2.10 7.20 1.44
N PRO A 313 1.44 6.14 1.91
CA PRO A 313 1.49 4.83 1.24
C PRO A 313 0.79 4.84 -0.12
N SER A 314 -0.29 5.61 -0.22
CA SER A 314 -1.09 5.72 -1.43
C SER A 314 -1.95 6.98 -1.41
N VAL A 315 -2.26 7.45 -2.61
CA VAL A 315 -3.23 8.52 -2.85
C VAL A 315 -4.46 7.97 -3.55
N TRP A 316 -5.64 8.55 -3.25
CA TRP A 316 -6.86 8.32 -4.02
C TRP A 316 -6.86 9.17 -5.28
N CYS A 317 -7.09 8.54 -6.42
CA CYS A 317 -7.24 9.18 -7.72
C CYS A 317 -8.63 8.90 -8.30
N VAL A 318 -9.09 9.76 -9.22
CA VAL A 318 -10.32 9.57 -10.00
C VAL A 318 -9.94 9.42 -11.46
N ASN A 319 -10.59 8.49 -12.16
CA ASN A 319 -10.33 8.19 -13.56
C ASN A 319 -10.91 9.27 -14.49
N THR A 320 -10.05 9.97 -15.24
CA THR A 320 -10.47 11.03 -16.16
C THR A 320 -11.22 10.49 -17.39
N ASP A 321 -11.05 9.20 -17.74
CA ASP A 321 -11.74 8.54 -18.86
C ASP A 321 -13.14 8.02 -18.47
N ALA A 322 -13.49 8.07 -17.18
CA ALA A 322 -14.85 7.77 -16.73
C ALA A 322 -15.84 8.82 -17.28
N SER A 323 -17.14 8.48 -17.33
CA SER A 323 -18.14 9.45 -17.76
C SER A 323 -18.14 10.67 -16.81
N ASP A 324 -18.55 11.86 -17.30
CA ASP A 324 -18.62 13.07 -16.47
C ASP A 324 -19.47 12.85 -15.20
N SER A 325 -20.52 12.04 -15.30
CA SER A 325 -21.34 11.63 -14.18
C SER A 325 -20.55 10.80 -13.18
N ASP A 326 -19.79 9.82 -13.63
CA ASP A 326 -19.04 8.91 -12.73
C ASP A 326 -17.84 9.60 -12.11
N LYS A 327 -17.16 10.51 -12.85
CA LYS A 327 -16.11 11.38 -12.29
C LYS A 327 -16.66 12.22 -11.12
N GLN A 328 -17.83 12.84 -11.32
CA GLN A 328 -18.45 13.62 -10.24
C GLN A 328 -18.81 12.74 -9.04
N LEU A 329 -19.36 11.54 -9.28
CA LEU A 329 -19.64 10.59 -8.19
C LEU A 329 -18.38 10.15 -7.46
N GLY A 330 -17.25 9.98 -8.16
CA GLY A 330 -15.94 9.70 -7.55
C GLY A 330 -15.46 10.86 -6.66
N LYS A 331 -15.57 12.10 -7.14
CA LYS A 331 -15.25 13.29 -6.33
C LYS A 331 -16.20 13.44 -5.13
N ASP A 332 -17.49 13.20 -5.31
CA ASP A 332 -18.48 13.25 -4.23
C ASP A 332 -18.19 12.18 -3.17
N PHE A 333 -17.75 10.98 -3.58
CA PHE A 333 -17.29 9.93 -2.67
C PHE A 333 -16.09 10.39 -1.84
N LEU A 334 -15.07 10.97 -2.47
CA LEU A 334 -13.90 11.50 -1.75
C LEU A 334 -14.29 12.65 -0.81
N ASN A 335 -15.14 13.59 -1.25
CA ASN A 335 -15.64 14.64 -0.34
C ASN A 335 -16.36 14.03 0.86
N TRP A 336 -17.25 13.05 0.64
CA TRP A 336 -17.96 12.39 1.74
C TRP A 336 -16.99 11.66 2.68
N LEU A 337 -16.03 10.93 2.13
CA LEU A 337 -15.05 10.16 2.91
C LEU A 337 -14.25 11.06 3.87
N TYR A 338 -13.84 12.24 3.42
CA TYR A 338 -12.97 13.14 4.20
C TYR A 338 -13.73 14.21 4.99
N THR A 339 -15.06 14.39 4.80
CA THR A 339 -15.80 15.48 5.45
C THR A 339 -17.03 15.04 6.25
N SER A 340 -17.53 13.80 6.04
CA SER A 340 -18.66 13.28 6.83
C SER A 340 -18.19 12.64 8.12
N GLU A 341 -19.09 12.58 9.13
CA GLU A 341 -18.81 11.86 10.38
C GLU A 341 -18.58 10.37 10.13
N THR A 342 -19.37 9.74 9.24
CA THR A 342 -19.22 8.33 8.88
C THR A 342 -17.89 8.07 8.16
N GLY A 343 -17.53 8.90 7.18
CA GLY A 343 -16.25 8.78 6.47
C GLY A 343 -15.05 8.95 7.40
N ALA A 344 -15.09 9.94 8.29
CA ALA A 344 -14.04 10.15 9.30
C ALA A 344 -13.91 8.94 10.25
N ASP A 345 -15.04 8.36 10.72
CA ASP A 345 -15.01 7.13 11.55
C ASP A 345 -14.36 5.96 10.81
N TYR A 346 -14.66 5.79 9.51
CA TYR A 346 -13.98 4.76 8.71
C TYR A 346 -12.48 5.02 8.59
N LEU A 347 -12.06 6.24 8.26
CA LEU A 347 -10.65 6.57 8.14
C LEU A 347 -9.89 6.32 9.45
N THR A 348 -10.41 6.83 10.56
CA THR A 348 -9.68 6.86 11.84
C THR A 348 -9.85 5.59 12.69
N ASN A 349 -11.09 5.07 12.78
CA ASN A 349 -11.40 3.97 13.72
C ASN A 349 -11.51 2.60 13.04
N LYS A 350 -11.99 2.54 11.77
CA LYS A 350 -12.17 1.27 11.06
C LYS A 350 -10.93 0.85 10.29
N PHE A 351 -10.31 1.78 9.56
CA PHE A 351 -9.07 1.53 8.83
C PHE A 351 -7.85 1.70 9.75
N GLY A 352 -7.98 2.40 10.86
CA GLY A 352 -6.87 2.68 11.77
C GLY A 352 -5.84 3.64 11.18
N PHE A 353 -6.26 4.50 10.27
CA PHE A 353 -5.41 5.45 9.58
C PHE A 353 -5.00 6.62 10.46
N ILE A 354 -3.76 7.05 10.34
CA ILE A 354 -3.29 8.31 10.90
C ILE A 354 -3.85 9.43 10.02
N PRO A 355 -4.68 10.35 10.59
CA PRO A 355 -5.33 11.39 9.81
C PRO A 355 -4.32 12.32 9.12
N VAL A 356 -4.60 12.66 7.87
CA VAL A 356 -3.83 13.63 7.07
C VAL A 356 -4.57 14.97 6.90
N VAL A 357 -5.80 15.07 7.41
CA VAL A 357 -6.65 16.27 7.35
C VAL A 357 -6.62 16.98 8.69
N ASP A 358 -6.24 18.25 8.70
CA ASP A 358 -6.21 19.09 9.88
C ASP A 358 -7.59 19.13 10.59
N GLY A 359 -7.57 18.82 11.89
CA GLY A 359 -8.76 18.77 12.73
C GLY A 359 -9.55 17.47 12.64
N MET A 360 -9.10 16.47 11.89
CA MET A 360 -9.58 15.10 12.00
C MET A 360 -8.75 14.39 13.07
N GLU A 361 -9.38 13.99 14.16
CA GLU A 361 -8.71 13.32 15.28
C GLU A 361 -9.01 11.83 15.23
N ALA A 362 -8.03 11.01 15.56
CA ALA A 362 -8.19 9.57 15.79
C ALA A 362 -8.18 9.32 17.29
N ASP A 363 -9.33 8.92 17.84
CA ASP A 363 -9.51 8.76 19.30
C ASP A 363 -8.76 7.55 19.88
N ASN A 364 -8.45 6.53 19.04
CA ASN A 364 -7.95 5.25 19.49
C ASN A 364 -6.96 4.64 18.47
N LEU A 365 -5.86 5.33 18.20
CA LEU A 365 -4.78 4.73 17.42
C LEU A 365 -4.23 3.51 18.17
N ASP A 366 -3.89 2.46 17.42
CA ASP A 366 -3.13 1.35 17.96
C ASP A 366 -1.73 1.78 18.41
N PRO A 367 -1.01 0.98 19.22
CA PRO A 367 0.28 1.38 19.76
C PRO A 367 1.36 1.71 18.71
N LEU A 368 1.32 1.09 17.52
CA LEU A 368 2.28 1.35 16.45
C LEU A 368 1.93 2.64 15.71
N SER A 369 0.65 2.82 15.37
CA SER A 369 0.14 4.05 14.74
C SER A 369 0.30 5.26 15.65
N GLN A 370 0.10 5.10 16.98
CA GLN A 370 0.37 6.16 17.94
C GLN A 370 1.85 6.57 17.96
N ALA A 371 2.77 5.60 17.95
CA ALA A 371 4.20 5.89 17.93
C ALA A 371 4.64 6.61 16.65
N VAL A 372 4.05 6.25 15.49
CA VAL A 372 4.28 6.96 14.22
C VAL A 372 3.72 8.39 14.29
N SER A 373 2.51 8.57 14.81
CA SER A 373 1.89 9.89 15.00
C SER A 373 2.73 10.78 15.92
N ASP A 374 3.25 10.23 17.02
CA ASP A 374 4.14 10.95 17.93
C ASP A 374 5.44 11.35 17.24
N ALA A 375 6.05 10.45 16.44
CA ALA A 375 7.26 10.76 15.67
C ALA A 375 7.05 11.89 14.64
N ILE A 376 5.89 11.91 13.97
CA ILE A 376 5.48 13.00 13.07
C ILE A 376 5.38 14.33 13.86
N ALA A 377 4.70 14.32 15.00
CA ALA A 377 4.51 15.51 15.83
C ALA A 377 5.84 16.07 16.39
N GLU A 378 6.80 15.19 16.67
CA GLU A 378 8.15 15.57 17.15
C GLU A 378 9.12 15.94 16.02
N GLY A 379 8.78 15.67 14.77
CA GLY A 379 9.67 15.86 13.61
C GLY A 379 10.80 14.82 13.54
N ASN A 380 10.68 13.69 14.24
CA ASN A 380 11.64 12.59 14.25
C ASN A 380 11.36 11.60 13.11
N ILE A 381 11.33 12.08 11.88
CA ILE A 381 10.99 11.31 10.68
C ILE A 381 12.04 11.44 9.58
N ILE A 382 12.16 10.40 8.74
CA ILE A 382 12.86 10.41 7.46
C ILE A 382 11.88 10.05 6.34
N PRO A 383 12.07 10.51 5.10
CA PRO A 383 11.11 10.32 4.01
C PRO A 383 11.11 8.88 3.46
N TRP A 384 10.03 8.56 2.74
CA TRP A 384 9.96 7.37 1.89
C TRP A 384 10.56 7.67 0.52
N THR A 385 11.90 7.67 0.43
CA THR A 385 12.65 7.97 -0.79
C THR A 385 12.26 7.04 -1.94
N PHE A 386 11.86 5.79 -1.66
CA PHE A 386 11.42 4.85 -2.69
C PHE A 386 10.13 5.29 -3.42
N ASN A 387 9.26 6.06 -2.77
CA ASN A 387 8.04 6.57 -3.40
C ASN A 387 8.31 7.77 -4.31
N GLU A 388 9.31 8.57 -3.99
CA GLU A 388 9.55 9.84 -4.66
C GLU A 388 10.66 9.75 -5.72
N GLU A 389 11.71 8.98 -5.44
CA GLU A 389 12.96 9.06 -6.20
C GLU A 389 13.28 7.78 -6.99
N TRP A 390 12.71 6.63 -6.61
CA TRP A 390 13.11 5.38 -7.26
C TRP A 390 12.29 5.12 -8.54
N PRO A 391 12.91 4.46 -9.57
CA PRO A 391 12.18 4.08 -10.77
C PRO A 391 11.00 3.17 -10.45
N ALA A 392 9.86 3.38 -11.14
CA ALA A 392 8.66 2.57 -10.94
C ALA A 392 8.94 1.07 -11.16
N GLY A 393 8.51 0.25 -10.20
CA GLY A 393 8.65 -1.20 -10.28
C GLY A 393 10.07 -1.74 -10.04
N ILE A 394 11.06 -0.90 -9.69
CA ILE A 394 12.44 -1.36 -9.46
C ILE A 394 12.52 -2.43 -8.37
N ILE A 395 11.71 -2.31 -7.31
CA ILE A 395 11.71 -3.25 -6.18
C ILE A 395 11.35 -4.65 -6.65
N THR A 396 10.27 -4.78 -7.41
CA THR A 396 9.73 -6.08 -7.87
C THR A 396 10.46 -6.62 -9.10
N THR A 397 11.12 -5.76 -9.90
CA THR A 397 11.78 -6.18 -11.14
C THR A 397 13.24 -6.53 -10.95
N TYR A 398 13.96 -5.78 -10.09
CA TYR A 398 15.41 -5.90 -9.95
C TYR A 398 15.88 -6.19 -8.53
N LEU A 399 15.45 -5.38 -7.55
CA LEU A 399 16.00 -5.44 -6.20
C LEU A 399 15.65 -6.76 -5.49
N VAL A 400 14.42 -7.26 -5.68
CA VAL A 400 14.00 -8.55 -5.10
C VAL A 400 14.87 -9.70 -5.57
N GLN A 401 15.25 -9.74 -6.86
CA GLN A 401 16.08 -10.80 -7.42
C GLN A 401 17.48 -10.85 -6.77
N ASN A 402 18.06 -9.68 -6.50
CA ASN A 402 19.34 -9.60 -5.80
C ASN A 402 19.22 -10.07 -4.35
N ALA A 403 18.13 -9.74 -3.66
CA ALA A 403 17.88 -10.20 -2.29
C ALA A 403 17.62 -11.73 -2.26
N GLU A 404 16.85 -12.26 -3.21
CA GLU A 404 16.63 -13.71 -3.37
C GLU A 404 17.97 -14.45 -3.62
N GLU A 405 18.82 -13.93 -4.52
CA GLU A 405 20.14 -14.51 -4.77
C GLU A 405 21.01 -14.44 -3.53
N TYR A 406 21.01 -13.31 -2.82
CA TYR A 406 21.77 -13.15 -1.58
C TYR A 406 21.38 -14.19 -0.52
N PHE A 407 20.11 -14.40 -0.26
CA PHE A 407 19.64 -15.34 0.76
C PHE A 407 19.66 -16.81 0.31
N SER A 408 19.76 -17.10 -0.99
CA SER A 408 19.76 -18.48 -1.53
C SER A 408 21.14 -18.99 -1.96
N SER A 409 22.18 -18.15 -1.97
CA SER A 409 23.52 -18.51 -2.48
C SER A 409 24.65 -18.13 -1.52
N ASP A 410 25.90 -18.39 -1.93
CA ASP A 410 27.12 -17.97 -1.22
C ASP A 410 27.52 -16.50 -1.54
N MET A 411 26.63 -15.70 -2.14
CA MET A 411 26.87 -14.28 -2.42
C MET A 411 27.28 -13.55 -1.15
N THR A 412 28.39 -12.83 -1.21
CA THR A 412 28.88 -12.00 -0.10
C THR A 412 28.08 -10.71 -0.01
N THR A 413 28.11 -10.07 1.16
CA THR A 413 27.44 -8.77 1.39
C THR A 413 27.98 -7.67 0.45
N ASP A 414 29.28 -7.65 0.18
CA ASP A 414 29.88 -6.71 -0.78
C ASP A 414 29.38 -6.93 -2.22
N GLU A 415 29.23 -8.19 -2.64
CA GLU A 415 28.66 -8.52 -3.96
C GLU A 415 27.18 -8.13 -4.03
N PHE A 416 26.44 -8.36 -2.95
CA PHE A 416 25.04 -7.97 -2.84
C PHE A 416 24.84 -6.45 -2.97
N LEU A 417 25.59 -5.64 -2.21
CA LEU A 417 25.49 -4.18 -2.29
C LEU A 417 25.86 -3.65 -3.69
N LYS A 418 26.84 -4.27 -4.36
CA LYS A 418 27.19 -3.95 -5.76
C LYS A 418 26.06 -4.32 -6.73
N ALA A 419 25.44 -5.48 -6.55
CA ALA A 419 24.32 -5.91 -7.39
C ALA A 419 23.10 -4.98 -7.23
N LEU A 420 22.82 -4.51 -6.00
CA LEU A 420 21.80 -3.49 -5.77
C LEU A 420 22.14 -2.18 -6.50
N ASN A 421 23.39 -1.71 -6.40
CA ASN A 421 23.85 -0.52 -7.13
C ASN A 421 23.65 -0.65 -8.65
N ASP A 422 24.05 -1.78 -9.21
CA ASP A 422 23.92 -2.05 -10.65
C ASP A 422 22.46 -2.09 -11.11
N SER A 423 21.55 -2.52 -10.22
CA SER A 423 20.11 -2.50 -10.48
C SER A 423 19.55 -1.08 -10.61
N PHE A 424 19.96 -0.14 -9.75
CA PHE A 424 19.54 1.26 -9.87
C PHE A 424 20.06 1.90 -11.17
N VAL A 425 21.33 1.66 -11.52
CA VAL A 425 21.92 2.16 -12.78
C VAL A 425 21.21 1.55 -14.00
N THR A 426 20.84 0.28 -13.93
CA THR A 426 20.16 -0.43 -15.04
C THR A 426 18.75 0.10 -15.22
N ALA A 427 17.98 0.20 -14.15
CA ALA A 427 16.56 0.58 -14.20
C ALA A 427 16.28 1.96 -14.82
N VAL A 428 17.22 2.91 -14.72
CA VAL A 428 17.07 4.25 -15.35
C VAL A 428 17.54 4.29 -16.80
N ASN A 429 18.21 3.25 -17.30
CA ASN A 429 18.75 3.19 -18.66
C ASN A 429 17.93 2.27 -19.60
N GLU A 430 16.93 1.56 -19.10
CA GLU A 430 15.98 0.76 -19.87
C GLU A 430 14.67 1.50 -20.15
#